data_0680016536d8cc8e1e07b8a08e2706ce
#
_entry.id   0680016536d8cc8e1e07b8a08e2706ce
#
_cell.length_a   1.000
_cell.length_b   1.000
_cell.length_c   1.000
_cell.angle_alpha   90.00
_cell.angle_beta   90.00
_cell.angle_gamma   90.00
#
_symmetry.space_group_name_H-M   'P 1'
#
loop_
_entity.id
_entity.type
_entity.pdbx_description
1 polymer ?
#
loop_
_entity_poly.entity_id
_entity_poly.type
_entity_poly.pdbx_seq_one_letter_code
_entity_poly.pdbx_strand_id
1 'polypeptide(L)'
;MKNIIKTLIVMLSSVSLFASANAGELGVSGTAKATYNILSGKTNVGKGLGITNELNFTAAGELDNGYTWSYSMELDPNAVSAGTTGSAENDDTKLTLTTPYGTVGVFISEGGLDVEDAASQSVYARPTDAGDPSATVDNYTIDSYNNVQYHTPADLLPFGITAKVAYATDLTDTAPASSGNNAGAVSTKASDFVGESATEVQVKATPIDGLTVGASYFDFSEQGVAKKDQEAESGAYYATFATGPVSVGFSQAYRAELLEDASIIASDKTTNIAYYDQVNYSIAFAASDDLSVSYEQEKSEAVKQDNDQTSVEQKSTAVQIAYTMGGMTLALSHASHDNVGYVTGENQDQTLLAVTMAF
;
A
#
# COMPACT_ATOMS: atom_id res chain seq x y z
N MET A 1 -17.45 15.15 -2.35
CA MET A 1 -16.21 15.81 -1.87
C MET A 1 -16.20 16.10 -0.38
N LYS A 2 -17.17 16.76 0.20
CA LYS A 2 -17.14 17.06 1.65
C LYS A 2 -17.21 15.84 2.57
N ASN A 3 -17.69 14.71 2.15
CA ASN A 3 -18.00 13.58 3.04
C ASN A 3 -16.95 12.46 2.98
N ILE A 4 -16.32 12.19 1.84
CA ILE A 4 -15.15 11.31 1.75
C ILE A 4 -13.96 11.96 2.50
N ILE A 5 -13.78 13.26 2.33
CA ILE A 5 -12.86 14.06 3.13
C ILE A 5 -13.26 14.05 4.63
N LYS A 6 -14.55 13.97 4.98
CA LYS A 6 -14.97 13.87 6.37
C LYS A 6 -14.65 12.52 7.01
N THR A 7 -14.73 11.43 6.29
CA THR A 7 -14.36 10.10 6.81
C THR A 7 -12.84 10.00 6.98
N LEU A 8 -12.07 10.52 6.03
CA LEU A 8 -10.60 10.66 6.18
C LEU A 8 -10.23 11.69 7.27
N ILE A 9 -11.00 12.77 7.42
CA ILE A 9 -10.80 13.79 8.45
C ILE A 9 -11.24 13.30 9.83
N VAL A 10 -12.22 12.42 9.94
CA VAL A 10 -12.58 11.81 11.23
C VAL A 10 -11.48 10.85 11.69
N MET A 11 -10.79 10.16 10.79
CA MET A 11 -9.57 9.43 11.16
C MET A 11 -8.40 10.36 11.55
N LEU A 12 -8.35 11.59 11.04
CA LEU A 12 -7.31 12.58 11.37
C LEU A 12 -7.73 13.58 12.48
N SER A 13 -8.99 13.71 12.82
CA SER A 13 -9.50 14.76 13.70
C SER A 13 -9.73 14.36 15.15
N SER A 14 -9.37 13.15 15.55
CA SER A 14 -9.23 12.82 16.98
C SER A 14 -7.90 13.35 17.59
N VAL A 15 -7.04 14.00 16.80
CA VAL A 15 -5.93 14.78 17.36
C VAL A 15 -6.48 16.10 17.86
N SER A 16 -6.99 16.10 19.08
CA SER A 16 -7.33 17.33 19.79
C SER A 16 -6.03 18.11 20.04
N LEU A 17 -5.88 19.21 19.33
CA LEU A 17 -4.85 20.21 19.54
C LEU A 17 -5.01 20.85 20.93
N PHE A 18 -4.41 20.27 21.94
CA PHE A 18 -4.12 20.98 23.18
C PHE A 18 -2.67 21.42 23.13
N ALA A 19 -2.46 22.67 22.73
CA ALA A 19 -1.17 23.31 22.83
C ALA A 19 -0.84 23.56 24.31
N SER A 20 -0.05 22.67 24.90
CA SER A 20 0.78 23.03 26.03
C SER A 20 2.25 22.80 25.62
N ALA A 21 3.04 23.84 25.75
CA ALA A 21 4.45 23.84 25.40
C ALA A 21 5.19 22.64 26.03
N ASN A 22 5.96 21.92 25.24
CA ASN A 22 7.06 21.02 25.61
C ASN A 22 6.81 19.53 25.91
N ALA A 23 5.62 18.99 25.79
CA ALA A 23 5.48 17.53 25.74
C ALA A 23 4.32 17.20 24.78
N GLY A 24 4.61 16.42 23.73
CA GLY A 24 3.58 15.97 22.84
C GLY A 24 2.52 15.16 23.60
N GLU A 25 1.26 15.42 23.34
CA GLU A 25 0.16 14.64 23.90
C GLU A 25 0.11 13.28 23.16
N LEU A 26 -0.01 12.21 23.93
CA LEU A 26 -0.17 10.87 23.37
C LEU A 26 -1.62 10.66 22.97
N GLY A 27 -1.87 10.51 21.67
CA GLY A 27 -3.14 10.08 21.12
C GLY A 27 -3.17 8.56 20.98
N VAL A 28 -4.33 7.98 21.22
CA VAL A 28 -4.60 6.55 20.93
C VAL A 28 -5.87 6.50 20.10
N SER A 29 -5.82 5.79 19.00
CA SER A 29 -6.97 5.50 18.14
C SER A 29 -6.86 4.06 17.63
N GLY A 30 -7.93 3.55 17.05
CA GLY A 30 -7.87 2.21 16.50
C GLY A 30 -9.05 1.86 15.63
N THR A 31 -8.94 0.72 14.98
CA THR A 31 -10.03 0.11 14.21
C THR A 31 -10.22 -1.33 14.64
N ALA A 32 -11.46 -1.80 14.57
CA ALA A 32 -11.80 -3.20 14.70
C ALA A 32 -12.71 -3.58 13.53
N LYS A 33 -12.33 -4.62 12.78
CA LYS A 33 -13.05 -5.09 11.61
C LYS A 33 -13.40 -6.58 11.75
N ALA A 34 -14.69 -6.88 11.84
CA ALA A 34 -15.18 -8.25 11.80
C ALA A 34 -15.59 -8.60 10.37
N THR A 35 -15.17 -9.76 9.88
CA THR A 35 -15.44 -10.22 8.52
C THR A 35 -16.06 -11.60 8.49
N TYR A 36 -16.97 -11.81 7.55
CA TYR A 36 -17.44 -13.12 7.15
C TYR A 36 -17.15 -13.32 5.67
N ASN A 37 -16.30 -14.28 5.35
CA ASN A 37 -15.82 -14.53 4.00
C ASN A 37 -16.37 -15.87 3.49
N ILE A 38 -16.79 -15.90 2.23
CA ILE A 38 -17.23 -17.09 1.49
C ILE A 38 -16.38 -17.16 0.22
N LEU A 39 -15.61 -18.25 0.12
CA LEU A 39 -14.80 -18.55 -1.06
C LEU A 39 -15.42 -19.71 -1.83
N SER A 40 -15.47 -19.56 -3.16
CA SER A 40 -15.87 -20.61 -4.09
C SER A 40 -14.97 -20.58 -5.31
N GLY A 41 -14.67 -21.73 -5.89
CA GLY A 41 -13.77 -21.83 -7.02
C GLY A 41 -12.99 -23.12 -7.03
N LYS A 42 -11.91 -23.13 -7.78
CA LYS A 42 -11.13 -24.33 -8.05
C LYS A 42 -10.07 -24.61 -6.98
N THR A 43 -9.46 -23.55 -6.43
CA THR A 43 -8.30 -23.66 -5.55
C THR A 43 -8.69 -23.62 -4.07
N ASN A 44 -9.56 -22.70 -3.67
CA ASN A 44 -9.99 -22.55 -2.29
C ASN A 44 -11.52 -22.49 -2.21
N VAL A 45 -12.08 -23.32 -1.34
CA VAL A 45 -13.53 -23.38 -1.07
C VAL A 45 -13.74 -23.38 0.43
N GLY A 46 -14.54 -22.47 0.93
CA GLY A 46 -14.83 -22.43 2.35
C GLY A 46 -15.55 -21.18 2.82
N LYS A 47 -15.70 -21.12 4.13
CA LYS A 47 -16.29 -19.97 4.83
C LYS A 47 -15.45 -19.68 6.07
N GLY A 48 -15.20 -18.41 6.32
CA GLY A 48 -14.40 -17.97 7.45
C GLY A 48 -15.02 -16.80 8.19
N LEU A 49 -14.81 -16.75 9.48
CA LEU A 49 -15.04 -15.58 10.32
C LEU A 49 -13.70 -15.09 10.81
N GLY A 50 -13.48 -13.78 10.75
CA GLY A 50 -12.27 -13.14 11.24
C GLY A 50 -12.57 -11.84 11.97
N ILE A 51 -11.64 -11.44 12.82
CA ILE A 51 -11.56 -10.10 13.39
C ILE A 51 -10.13 -9.64 13.20
N THR A 52 -9.96 -8.46 12.61
CA THR A 52 -8.70 -7.72 12.58
C THR A 52 -8.88 -6.44 13.39
N ASN A 53 -7.82 -6.00 14.02
CA ASN A 53 -7.81 -4.78 14.80
C ASN A 53 -6.41 -4.17 14.76
N GLU A 54 -6.37 -2.86 14.78
CA GLU A 54 -5.17 -2.05 14.76
C GLU A 54 -5.27 -1.02 15.89
N LEU A 55 -4.17 -0.73 16.56
CA LEU A 55 -4.06 0.31 17.57
C LEU A 55 -2.95 1.27 17.18
N ASN A 56 -3.33 2.51 16.97
CA ASN A 56 -2.41 3.57 16.60
C ASN A 56 -2.10 4.47 17.79
N PHE A 57 -0.81 4.71 18.04
CA PHE A 57 -0.28 5.64 19.03
C PHE A 57 0.37 6.80 18.30
N THR A 58 -0.03 8.02 18.62
CA THR A 58 0.50 9.22 17.99
C THR A 58 0.94 10.24 19.02
N ALA A 59 2.03 10.95 18.71
CA ALA A 59 2.46 12.11 19.47
C ALA A 59 2.94 13.19 18.50
N ALA A 60 2.74 14.46 18.84
CA ALA A 60 3.21 15.57 18.06
C ALA A 60 3.55 16.76 18.96
N GLY A 61 4.43 17.64 18.50
CA GLY A 61 4.81 18.82 19.24
C GLY A 61 5.52 19.85 18.38
N GLU A 62 5.77 21.01 18.98
CA GLU A 62 6.50 22.12 18.34
C GLU A 62 7.80 22.37 19.10
N LEU A 63 8.87 22.63 18.34
CA LEU A 63 10.16 23.02 18.86
C LEU A 63 10.24 24.55 19.05
N ASP A 64 11.16 25.03 19.88
CA ASP A 64 11.34 26.46 20.18
C ASP A 64 11.57 27.33 18.93
N ASN A 65 12.00 26.75 17.83
CA ASN A 65 12.22 27.44 16.54
C ASN A 65 11.00 27.41 15.62
N GLY A 66 9.86 26.91 16.09
CA GLY A 66 8.61 26.80 15.31
C GLY A 66 8.55 25.59 14.36
N TYR A 67 9.54 24.67 14.41
CA TYR A 67 9.45 23.41 13.67
C TYR A 67 8.55 22.44 14.42
N THR A 68 7.78 21.63 13.68
CA THR A 68 6.91 20.63 14.28
C THR A 68 7.46 19.23 14.06
N TRP A 69 7.28 18.39 15.06
CA TRP A 69 7.62 16.97 14.96
C TRP A 69 6.36 16.12 15.15
N SER A 70 6.35 14.95 14.56
CA SER A 70 5.33 13.93 14.83
C SER A 70 5.95 12.55 14.92
N TYR A 71 5.32 11.73 15.74
CA TYR A 71 5.63 10.32 15.92
C TYR A 71 4.35 9.53 15.78
N SER A 72 4.39 8.40 15.11
CA SER A 72 3.32 7.39 15.13
C SER A 72 3.91 6.00 15.22
N MET A 73 3.14 5.11 15.81
CA MET A 73 3.43 3.69 15.93
C MET A 73 2.10 2.95 15.84
N GLU A 74 2.08 1.87 15.08
CA GLU A 74 0.96 0.95 14.99
C GLU A 74 1.26 -0.36 15.70
N LEU A 75 0.28 -0.90 16.41
CA LEU A 75 0.30 -2.24 16.97
C LEU A 75 -0.73 -3.09 16.26
N ASP A 76 -0.25 -4.07 15.54
CA ASP A 76 -1.06 -5.12 14.95
C ASP A 76 -1.08 -6.35 15.84
N PRO A 77 -2.25 -6.76 16.34
CA PRO A 77 -2.33 -8.06 16.96
C PRO A 77 -2.29 -9.13 15.86
N ASN A 78 -1.28 -9.96 15.88
CA ASN A 78 -1.22 -11.13 15.02
C ASN A 78 -2.52 -11.94 15.11
N ALA A 79 -3.07 -12.31 13.96
CA ALA A 79 -4.29 -13.10 13.85
C ALA A 79 -4.22 -14.36 14.73
N VAL A 80 -5.09 -14.43 15.73
CA VAL A 80 -5.16 -15.57 16.64
C VAL A 80 -6.03 -16.62 15.99
N SER A 81 -5.46 -17.68 15.45
CA SER A 81 -6.25 -18.88 15.18
C SER A 81 -6.47 -19.67 16.49
N ALA A 82 -7.60 -20.36 16.57
CA ALA A 82 -7.94 -21.13 17.76
C ALA A 82 -6.78 -22.08 18.17
N GLY A 83 -6.15 -21.79 19.31
CA GLY A 83 -5.05 -22.60 19.85
C GLY A 83 -3.63 -22.02 19.68
N THR A 84 -3.47 -20.87 19.06
CA THR A 84 -2.19 -20.13 19.01
C THR A 84 -2.28 -18.83 19.79
N THR A 85 -1.25 -18.55 20.60
CA THR A 85 -1.09 -17.24 21.23
C THR A 85 -0.45 -16.31 20.20
N GLY A 86 -1.21 -15.34 19.70
CA GLY A 86 -0.65 -14.24 18.92
C GLY A 86 0.12 -13.26 19.83
N SER A 87 1.15 -12.63 19.31
CA SER A 87 1.80 -11.48 19.90
C SER A 87 1.29 -10.21 19.22
N ALA A 88 1.22 -9.11 19.96
CA ALA A 88 1.10 -7.81 19.32
C ALA A 88 2.49 -7.42 18.80
N GLU A 89 2.57 -7.06 17.54
CA GLU A 89 3.82 -6.62 16.91
C GLU A 89 3.74 -5.12 16.65
N ASN A 90 4.86 -4.43 16.85
CA ASN A 90 5.01 -3.07 16.41
C ASN A 90 5.30 -3.15 14.90
N ASP A 91 4.36 -2.71 14.11
CA ASP A 91 4.48 -2.70 12.67
C ASP A 91 4.93 -1.31 12.22
N ASP A 92 4.05 -0.47 11.81
CA ASP A 92 4.37 0.80 11.19
C ASP A 92 4.83 1.87 12.19
N THR A 93 6.05 2.33 12.06
CA THR A 93 6.58 3.39 12.94
C THR A 93 7.24 4.49 12.13
N LYS A 94 6.94 5.75 12.48
CA LYS A 94 7.60 6.91 11.88
C LYS A 94 7.85 8.03 12.88
N LEU A 95 8.98 8.72 12.65
CA LEU A 95 9.31 9.97 13.33
C LEU A 95 9.64 11.03 12.27
N THR A 96 8.92 12.14 12.25
CA THR A 96 9.08 13.20 11.25
C THR A 96 9.37 14.56 11.90
N LEU A 97 10.11 15.39 11.18
CA LEU A 97 10.35 16.81 11.47
C LEU A 97 9.89 17.64 10.27
N THR A 98 8.93 18.52 10.50
CA THR A 98 8.41 19.43 9.47
C THR A 98 8.98 20.82 9.69
N THR A 99 9.50 21.40 8.62
CA THR A 99 10.12 22.72 8.55
C THR A 99 9.48 23.51 7.41
N PRO A 100 9.73 24.83 7.30
CA PRO A 100 9.31 25.60 6.11
C PRO A 100 9.91 25.09 4.78
N TYR A 101 10.94 24.28 4.85
CA TYR A 101 11.64 23.74 3.66
C TYR A 101 11.17 22.32 3.30
N GLY A 102 10.26 21.73 4.06
CA GLY A 102 9.73 20.40 3.85
C GLY A 102 9.83 19.54 5.10
N THR A 103 9.38 18.28 4.94
CA THR A 103 9.38 17.29 6.02
C THR A 103 10.47 16.26 5.77
N VAL A 104 11.25 15.98 6.79
CA VAL A 104 12.21 14.87 6.82
C VAL A 104 11.76 13.87 7.88
N GLY A 105 11.87 12.58 7.60
CA GLY A 105 11.51 11.54 8.58
C GLY A 105 12.25 10.24 8.42
N VAL A 106 12.19 9.44 9.48
CA VAL A 106 12.62 8.04 9.50
C VAL A 106 11.37 7.19 9.62
N PHE A 107 11.28 6.17 8.79
CA PHE A 107 10.14 5.29 8.62
C PHE A 107 10.61 3.84 8.76
N ILE A 108 9.88 3.06 9.51
CA ILE A 108 10.15 1.65 9.78
C ILE A 108 8.91 0.86 9.36
N SER A 109 9.03 0.00 8.36
CA SER A 109 7.91 -0.75 7.76
C SER A 109 6.74 0.17 7.35
N GLU A 110 7.04 1.41 6.96
CA GLU A 110 6.04 2.46 6.73
C GLU A 110 6.49 3.44 5.64
N GLY A 111 5.52 4.18 5.12
CA GLY A 111 5.76 5.32 4.25
C GLY A 111 5.99 4.96 2.80
N GLY A 112 5.35 3.92 2.30
CA GLY A 112 5.33 3.55 0.89
C GLY A 112 5.03 4.74 -0.02
N LEU A 113 5.78 4.87 -1.08
CA LEU A 113 5.61 5.94 -2.06
C LEU A 113 5.00 5.43 -3.37
N ASP A 114 4.80 4.13 -3.49
CA ASP A 114 4.15 3.55 -4.64
C ASP A 114 2.73 4.09 -4.85
N VAL A 115 2.30 4.18 -6.10
CA VAL A 115 1.02 4.77 -6.48
C VAL A 115 0.14 3.83 -7.32
N GLU A 116 0.47 2.55 -7.44
CA GLU A 116 -0.32 1.62 -8.24
C GLU A 116 -1.76 1.54 -7.77
N ASP A 117 -1.96 1.60 -6.45
CA ASP A 117 -3.24 1.49 -5.78
C ASP A 117 -3.98 2.81 -5.63
N ALA A 118 -3.30 3.92 -5.87
CA ALA A 118 -3.83 5.26 -5.67
C ALA A 118 -5.03 5.59 -6.56
N ALA A 119 -5.25 4.81 -7.62
CA ALA A 119 -6.40 4.92 -8.51
C ALA A 119 -7.66 4.27 -7.96
N SER A 120 -7.56 3.37 -6.98
CA SER A 120 -8.72 2.64 -6.47
C SER A 120 -9.79 3.58 -5.92
N GLN A 121 -11.02 3.35 -6.34
CA GLN A 121 -12.23 4.00 -5.83
C GLN A 121 -13.15 2.98 -5.14
N SER A 122 -12.62 1.83 -4.79
CA SER A 122 -13.35 0.81 -4.05
C SER A 122 -13.86 1.33 -2.72
N VAL A 123 -15.13 1.07 -2.42
CA VAL A 123 -15.77 1.55 -1.18
C VAL A 123 -15.47 0.66 0.02
N TYR A 124 -14.78 -0.47 -0.20
CA TYR A 124 -14.30 -1.36 0.86
C TYR A 124 -12.81 -1.63 0.71
N ALA A 125 -12.40 -2.38 -0.32
CA ALA A 125 -11.01 -2.72 -0.61
C ALA A 125 -10.86 -3.02 -2.09
N ARG A 126 -9.65 -2.93 -2.63
CA ARG A 126 -9.37 -3.39 -4.00
C ARG A 126 -9.81 -4.86 -4.17
N PRO A 127 -10.11 -5.32 -5.39
CA PRO A 127 -10.45 -6.72 -5.62
C PRO A 127 -9.43 -7.70 -5.06
N THR A 128 -8.14 -7.38 -5.16
CA THR A 128 -7.02 -8.22 -4.72
C THR A 128 -6.71 -8.10 -3.23
N ASP A 129 -7.17 -7.05 -2.54
CA ASP A 129 -6.95 -6.82 -1.10
C ASP A 129 -8.11 -7.25 -0.22
N ALA A 130 -9.22 -7.65 -0.79
CA ALA A 130 -10.42 -7.99 -0.01
C ALA A 130 -10.31 -9.30 0.80
N GLY A 131 -9.11 -9.84 0.92
CA GLY A 131 -8.80 -11.11 1.59
C GLY A 131 -8.71 -12.26 0.59
N ASP A 132 -7.64 -13.01 0.68
CA ASP A 132 -7.26 -14.14 -0.17
C ASP A 132 -8.30 -14.62 -1.20
N PRO A 133 -7.94 -14.86 -2.45
CA PRO A 133 -6.80 -15.74 -2.70
C PRO A 133 -5.81 -15.27 -3.75
N SER A 134 -5.84 -14.08 -4.20
CA SER A 134 -5.03 -13.83 -5.37
C SER A 134 -4.59 -12.41 -5.48
N ALA A 135 -3.63 -12.08 -4.65
CA ALA A 135 -2.86 -10.90 -4.92
C ALA A 135 -2.30 -10.96 -6.36
N THR A 136 -2.40 -9.87 -7.07
CA THR A 136 -1.48 -9.56 -8.16
C THR A 136 -0.09 -9.42 -7.55
N VAL A 137 0.94 -9.46 -8.36
CA VAL A 137 2.27 -9.13 -7.89
C VAL A 137 2.35 -7.63 -7.72
N ASP A 138 2.38 -7.16 -6.48
CA ASP A 138 2.50 -5.74 -6.16
C ASP A 138 3.87 -5.18 -6.55
N ASN A 139 3.96 -3.89 -6.81
CA ASN A 139 5.21 -3.20 -7.07
C ASN A 139 6.18 -3.32 -5.88
N TYR A 140 7.47 -3.11 -6.16
CA TYR A 140 8.42 -2.85 -5.09
C TYR A 140 8.08 -1.50 -4.44
N THR A 141 8.11 -1.46 -3.11
CA THR A 141 7.84 -0.26 -2.33
C THR A 141 8.83 -0.09 -1.20
N ILE A 142 9.13 1.14 -0.85
CA ILE A 142 10.16 1.47 0.14
C ILE A 142 9.74 1.12 1.56
N ASP A 143 8.45 0.98 1.85
CA ASP A 143 7.93 0.60 3.16
C ASP A 143 8.30 -0.84 3.57
N SER A 144 8.65 -1.68 2.60
CA SER A 144 9.27 -2.99 2.89
C SER A 144 10.61 -2.88 3.63
N TYR A 145 11.17 -1.68 3.77
CA TYR A 145 12.50 -1.43 4.34
C TYR A 145 12.50 -0.25 5.30
N ASN A 146 13.43 -0.26 6.26
CA ASN A 146 13.71 0.91 7.07
C ASN A 146 14.29 2.02 6.17
N ASN A 147 13.64 3.18 6.16
CA ASN A 147 13.97 4.21 5.19
C ASN A 147 13.96 5.63 5.79
N VAL A 148 14.62 6.54 5.11
CA VAL A 148 14.57 7.98 5.37
C VAL A 148 13.89 8.67 4.19
N GLN A 149 13.01 9.61 4.49
CA GLN A 149 12.27 10.33 3.45
C GLN A 149 12.40 11.84 3.58
N TYR A 150 12.31 12.51 2.43
CA TYR A 150 12.08 13.94 2.32
C TYR A 150 10.82 14.21 1.49
N HIS A 151 9.96 15.07 2.01
CA HIS A 151 8.74 15.51 1.34
C HIS A 151 8.81 17.03 1.12
N THR A 152 8.55 17.49 -0.12
CA THR A 152 8.50 18.91 -0.43
C THR A 152 7.34 19.59 0.30
N PRO A 153 7.47 20.90 0.62
CA PRO A 153 6.32 21.69 1.07
C PRO A 153 5.20 21.69 0.02
N ALA A 154 3.95 21.66 0.48
CA ALA A 154 2.78 21.58 -0.39
C ALA A 154 2.66 22.78 -1.37
N ASP A 155 3.12 23.94 -0.95
CA ASP A 155 3.01 25.19 -1.71
C ASP A 155 4.29 25.57 -2.47
N LEU A 156 5.28 24.68 -2.52
CA LEU A 156 6.56 24.96 -3.18
C LEU A 156 6.43 25.03 -4.70
N LEU A 157 5.60 24.19 -5.28
CA LEU A 157 5.46 24.05 -6.72
C LEU A 157 4.03 24.42 -7.17
N PRO A 158 3.87 24.96 -8.40
CA PRO A 158 2.54 25.29 -8.92
C PRO A 158 1.67 24.03 -9.13
N PHE A 159 0.37 24.23 -9.33
CA PHE A 159 -0.62 23.16 -9.59
C PHE A 159 -0.76 22.12 -8.49
N GLY A 160 -0.41 22.47 -7.23
CA GLY A 160 -0.42 21.54 -6.12
C GLY A 160 0.54 20.35 -6.30
N ILE A 161 1.64 20.58 -7.03
CA ILE A 161 2.67 19.53 -7.21
C ILE A 161 3.37 19.31 -5.86
N THR A 162 3.45 18.06 -5.46
CA THR A 162 4.28 17.59 -4.35
C THR A 162 5.21 16.48 -4.82
N ALA A 163 6.41 16.44 -4.26
CA ALA A 163 7.37 15.39 -4.52
C ALA A 163 7.86 14.80 -3.21
N LYS A 164 8.10 13.49 -3.22
CA LYS A 164 8.71 12.76 -2.13
C LYS A 164 9.86 11.92 -2.67
N VAL A 165 10.89 11.76 -1.87
CA VAL A 165 11.98 10.83 -2.12
C VAL A 165 12.25 10.06 -0.85
N ALA A 166 12.43 8.75 -1.00
CA ALA A 166 12.77 7.83 0.06
C ALA A 166 14.05 7.07 -0.28
N TYR A 167 14.82 6.74 0.75
CA TYR A 167 16.07 6.00 0.61
C TYR A 167 16.19 4.97 1.73
N ALA A 168 16.31 3.69 1.36
CA ALA A 168 16.64 2.60 2.26
C ALA A 168 18.14 2.32 2.18
N THR A 169 18.81 2.38 3.32
CA THR A 169 20.28 2.19 3.44
C THR A 169 20.67 0.71 3.54
N ASP A 170 19.70 -0.14 3.82
CA ASP A 170 19.89 -1.56 4.05
C ASP A 170 18.60 -2.29 3.64
N LEU A 171 18.71 -3.32 2.83
CA LEU A 171 17.61 -4.09 2.30
C LEU A 171 17.42 -5.43 3.02
N THR A 172 18.10 -5.63 4.13
CA THR A 172 17.86 -6.81 4.95
C THR A 172 16.71 -6.55 5.89
N ASP A 173 15.83 -7.50 5.99
CA ASP A 173 14.62 -7.52 6.81
C ASP A 173 14.93 -7.68 8.31
N THR A 174 15.99 -7.02 8.78
CA THR A 174 16.34 -7.07 10.19
C THR A 174 15.59 -5.99 10.94
N ALA A 175 14.69 -6.43 11.79
CA ALA A 175 13.99 -5.59 12.73
C ALA A 175 14.94 -4.56 13.40
N PRO A 176 14.47 -3.34 13.62
CA PRO A 176 15.26 -2.33 14.30
C PRO A 176 15.71 -2.87 15.66
N ALA A 177 16.89 -2.45 16.08
CA ALA A 177 17.40 -2.78 17.39
C ALA A 177 16.38 -2.41 18.47
N SER A 178 15.93 -3.41 19.17
CA SER A 178 14.67 -3.39 19.93
C SER A 178 14.75 -2.64 21.27
N SER A 179 15.87 -2.05 21.65
CA SER A 179 15.91 -1.39 22.96
C SER A 179 17.06 -0.39 23.16
N GLY A 180 16.72 0.70 23.78
CA GLY A 180 17.67 1.59 24.44
C GLY A 180 18.45 2.50 23.50
N ASN A 181 19.71 2.66 23.71
CA ASN A 181 20.60 3.60 23.01
C ASN A 181 21.14 3.03 21.68
N ASN A 182 20.46 2.10 21.06
CA ASN A 182 20.99 1.38 19.93
C ASN A 182 20.89 2.19 18.64
N ALA A 183 22.00 2.28 17.95
CA ALA A 183 22.00 2.48 16.52
C ALA A 183 21.17 1.36 15.86
N GLY A 184 20.53 1.66 14.74
CA GLY A 184 19.87 0.65 13.93
C GLY A 184 20.80 -0.55 13.68
N ALA A 185 20.24 -1.72 13.55
CA ALA A 185 21.01 -2.89 13.21
C ALA A 185 21.74 -2.64 11.88
N VAL A 186 23.02 -2.91 11.84
CA VAL A 186 23.79 -2.92 10.60
C VAL A 186 23.85 -4.36 10.15
N SER A 187 23.26 -4.61 9.01
CA SER A 187 23.28 -5.93 8.42
C SER A 187 24.64 -6.29 7.86
N THR A 188 25.00 -7.54 7.98
CA THR A 188 26.06 -8.10 7.16
C THR A 188 25.47 -8.44 5.78
N LYS A 189 26.08 -7.90 4.72
CA LYS A 189 25.71 -8.13 3.33
C LYS A 189 25.24 -9.58 3.10
N ALA A 190 23.97 -9.76 2.81
CA ALA A 190 23.47 -11.07 2.43
C ALA A 190 23.89 -11.35 0.97
N SER A 191 24.48 -12.52 0.72
CA SER A 191 25.05 -12.88 -0.57
C SER A 191 24.02 -13.07 -1.69
N ASP A 192 22.73 -13.05 -1.35
CA ASP A 192 21.65 -13.44 -2.28
C ASP A 192 20.62 -12.31 -2.48
N PHE A 193 20.97 -11.07 -2.15
CA PHE A 193 20.03 -9.96 -2.20
C PHE A 193 20.11 -9.15 -3.51
N VAL A 194 18.97 -8.61 -3.92
CA VAL A 194 18.77 -7.88 -5.18
C VAL A 194 19.59 -6.59 -5.24
N GLY A 195 19.98 -6.00 -4.09
CA GLY A 195 20.76 -4.77 -4.03
C GLY A 195 21.26 -4.42 -2.62
N GLU A 196 22.06 -3.36 -2.51
CA GLU A 196 22.58 -2.86 -1.22
C GLU A 196 21.71 -1.75 -0.61
N SER A 197 21.01 -0.99 -1.45
CA SER A 197 20.09 0.06 -1.04
C SER A 197 18.99 0.22 -2.07
N ALA A 198 17.92 0.94 -1.71
CA ALA A 198 16.85 1.27 -2.63
C ALA A 198 16.48 2.75 -2.55
N THR A 199 15.96 3.25 -3.65
CA THR A 199 15.42 4.61 -3.75
C THR A 199 14.03 4.55 -4.34
N GLU A 200 13.09 5.26 -3.74
CA GLU A 200 11.77 5.46 -4.33
C GLU A 200 11.45 6.94 -4.43
N VAL A 201 10.83 7.32 -5.53
CA VAL A 201 10.37 8.70 -5.76
C VAL A 201 8.90 8.71 -6.10
N GLN A 202 8.20 9.73 -5.61
CA GLN A 202 6.79 9.95 -5.91
C GLN A 202 6.57 11.41 -6.27
N VAL A 203 5.77 11.65 -7.32
CA VAL A 203 5.27 12.98 -7.67
C VAL A 203 3.76 12.92 -7.78
N LYS A 204 3.07 13.88 -7.16
CA LYS A 204 1.60 14.06 -7.25
C LYS A 204 1.28 15.49 -7.64
N ALA A 205 0.18 15.68 -8.35
CA ALA A 205 -0.34 17.00 -8.74
C ALA A 205 -1.87 17.02 -8.70
N THR A 206 -2.42 18.21 -8.41
CA THR A 206 -3.87 18.49 -8.46
C THR A 206 -4.11 19.68 -9.41
N PRO A 207 -3.95 19.48 -10.73
CA PRO A 207 -3.90 20.58 -11.69
C PRO A 207 -5.24 21.33 -11.84
N ILE A 208 -6.35 20.65 -11.59
CA ILE A 208 -7.71 21.23 -11.59
C ILE A 208 -8.54 20.60 -10.48
N ASP A 209 -9.63 21.25 -10.09
CA ASP A 209 -10.53 20.73 -9.08
C ASP A 209 -11.06 19.33 -9.45
N GLY A 210 -10.99 18.40 -8.51
CA GLY A 210 -11.39 17.01 -8.64
C GLY A 210 -10.38 16.09 -9.34
N LEU A 211 -9.37 16.60 -10.05
CA LEU A 211 -8.36 15.78 -10.72
C LEU A 211 -7.10 15.65 -9.86
N THR A 212 -6.69 14.43 -9.58
CA THR A 212 -5.38 14.11 -9.03
C THR A 212 -4.65 13.19 -10.00
N VAL A 213 -3.37 13.48 -10.23
CA VAL A 213 -2.47 12.61 -11.01
C VAL A 213 -1.19 12.39 -10.22
N GLY A 214 -0.54 11.25 -10.43
CA GLY A 214 0.74 10.98 -9.80
C GLY A 214 1.48 9.85 -10.48
N ALA A 215 2.76 9.74 -10.11
CA ALA A 215 3.63 8.67 -10.55
C ALA A 215 4.65 8.35 -9.45
N SER A 216 5.08 7.09 -9.40
CA SER A 216 6.18 6.61 -8.57
C SER A 216 7.15 5.78 -9.39
N TYR A 217 8.38 5.68 -8.88
CA TYR A 217 9.42 4.84 -9.43
C TYR A 217 10.33 4.35 -8.32
N PHE A 218 10.56 3.05 -8.30
CA PHE A 218 11.41 2.35 -7.34
C PHE A 218 12.59 1.70 -8.05
N ASP A 219 13.78 1.83 -7.49
CA ASP A 219 15.03 1.28 -8.02
C ASP A 219 15.92 0.73 -6.90
N PHE A 220 16.51 -0.45 -7.16
CA PHE A 220 17.54 -1.02 -6.32
C PHE A 220 18.94 -0.63 -6.80
N SER A 221 19.78 -0.15 -5.90
CA SER A 221 21.19 0.13 -6.22
C SER A 221 22.04 -1.13 -6.07
N GLU A 222 23.10 -1.22 -6.87
CA GLU A 222 24.14 -2.25 -6.78
C GLU A 222 23.59 -3.68 -6.67
N GLN A 223 22.70 -4.04 -7.58
CA GLN A 223 22.13 -5.38 -7.64
C GLN A 223 23.21 -6.44 -7.78
N GLY A 224 23.28 -7.35 -6.79
CA GLY A 224 24.44 -8.15 -6.41
C GLY A 224 24.89 -9.28 -7.35
N VAL A 225 24.39 -9.34 -8.60
CA VAL A 225 24.82 -10.34 -9.58
C VAL A 225 25.86 -9.74 -10.52
N ALA A 226 26.95 -10.48 -10.73
CA ALA A 226 28.09 -10.03 -11.53
C ALA A 226 27.75 -9.82 -13.01
N LYS A 227 26.68 -10.46 -13.48
CA LYS A 227 26.15 -10.35 -14.83
C LYS A 227 24.62 -10.44 -14.77
N LYS A 228 23.95 -9.43 -15.25
CA LYS A 228 22.48 -9.34 -15.28
C LYS A 228 22.01 -8.98 -16.69
N ASP A 229 20.92 -9.60 -17.10
CA ASP A 229 20.21 -9.25 -18.33
C ASP A 229 19.16 -8.14 -18.05
N GLN A 230 18.67 -8.07 -16.82
CA GLN A 230 17.68 -7.10 -16.38
C GLN A 230 17.86 -6.76 -14.91
N GLU A 231 17.68 -5.51 -14.56
CA GLU A 231 17.60 -5.03 -13.18
C GLU A 231 16.17 -5.12 -12.64
N ALA A 232 16.06 -5.35 -11.34
CA ALA A 232 14.76 -5.27 -10.66
C ALA A 232 14.41 -3.81 -10.44
N GLU A 233 13.22 -3.44 -10.84
CA GLU A 233 12.67 -2.09 -10.69
C GLU A 233 11.14 -2.14 -10.76
N SER A 234 10.47 -1.08 -10.34
CA SER A 234 9.04 -0.94 -10.55
C SER A 234 8.64 0.53 -10.71
N GLY A 235 7.47 0.74 -11.29
CA GLY A 235 6.93 2.08 -11.42
C GLY A 235 5.45 2.05 -11.71
N ALA A 236 4.78 3.14 -11.34
CA ALA A 236 3.36 3.31 -11.57
C ALA A 236 3.00 4.76 -11.89
N TYR A 237 1.89 4.94 -12.55
CA TYR A 237 1.22 6.23 -12.64
C TYR A 237 -0.29 6.06 -12.54
N TYR A 238 -0.95 7.10 -12.07
CA TYR A 238 -2.39 7.08 -11.88
C TYR A 238 -3.04 8.43 -12.15
N ALA A 239 -4.34 8.37 -12.36
CA ALA A 239 -5.22 9.53 -12.37
C ALA A 239 -6.52 9.19 -11.67
N THR A 240 -7.02 10.09 -10.83
CA THR A 240 -8.37 10.03 -10.27
C THR A 240 -9.12 11.32 -10.57
N PHE A 241 -10.41 11.18 -10.86
CA PHE A 241 -11.26 12.35 -11.07
C PHE A 241 -12.58 12.17 -10.31
N ALA A 242 -12.93 13.18 -9.50
CA ALA A 242 -14.15 13.21 -8.73
C ALA A 242 -15.01 14.42 -9.12
N THR A 243 -16.27 14.18 -9.44
CA THR A 243 -17.24 15.24 -9.77
C THR A 243 -18.63 14.88 -9.27
N GLY A 244 -19.20 15.76 -8.43
CA GLY A 244 -20.48 15.47 -7.77
C GLY A 244 -20.40 14.17 -6.95
N PRO A 245 -21.35 13.22 -7.16
CA PRO A 245 -21.34 11.94 -6.44
C PRO A 245 -20.47 10.85 -7.09
N VAL A 246 -19.84 11.11 -8.23
CA VAL A 246 -19.07 10.13 -8.99
C VAL A 246 -17.59 10.35 -8.82
N SER A 247 -16.83 9.29 -8.59
CA SER A 247 -15.37 9.26 -8.71
C SER A 247 -14.93 8.12 -9.63
N VAL A 248 -13.88 8.36 -10.39
CA VAL A 248 -13.25 7.38 -11.29
C VAL A 248 -11.76 7.35 -11.07
N GLY A 249 -11.14 6.22 -11.30
CA GLY A 249 -9.71 6.04 -11.19
C GLY A 249 -9.16 5.14 -12.28
N PHE A 250 -7.92 5.40 -12.62
CA PHE A 250 -7.11 4.63 -13.55
C PHE A 250 -5.67 4.60 -13.07
N SER A 251 -5.04 3.43 -13.05
CA SER A 251 -3.60 3.31 -12.91
C SER A 251 -3.02 2.30 -13.89
N GLN A 252 -1.75 2.50 -14.18
CA GLN A 252 -0.91 1.50 -14.83
C GLN A 252 0.39 1.39 -14.06
N ALA A 253 0.82 0.17 -13.83
CA ALA A 253 2.03 -0.15 -13.10
C ALA A 253 2.80 -1.26 -13.80
N TYR A 254 4.09 -1.33 -13.53
CA TYR A 254 4.92 -2.47 -13.92
C TYR A 254 5.89 -2.81 -12.80
N ARG A 255 6.25 -4.09 -12.73
CA ARG A 255 7.33 -4.60 -11.89
C ARG A 255 8.22 -5.53 -12.71
N ALA A 256 9.48 -5.17 -12.85
CA ALA A 256 10.50 -5.98 -13.51
C ALA A 256 11.30 -6.76 -12.46
N GLU A 257 11.52 -8.05 -12.73
CA GLU A 257 12.30 -8.92 -11.85
C GLU A 257 13.80 -8.85 -12.19
N LEU A 258 14.65 -9.13 -11.22
CA LEU A 258 16.08 -9.32 -11.50
C LEU A 258 16.29 -10.58 -12.34
N LEU A 259 16.88 -10.44 -13.52
CA LEU A 259 17.25 -11.56 -14.36
C LEU A 259 18.76 -11.64 -14.51
N GLU A 260 19.32 -12.76 -14.09
CA GLU A 260 20.74 -13.05 -14.32
C GLU A 260 21.04 -13.33 -15.81
N ASP A 261 22.30 -13.11 -16.22
CA ASP A 261 22.76 -13.31 -17.60
C ASP A 261 22.40 -14.73 -18.11
N ALA A 262 21.87 -14.75 -19.28
CA ALA A 262 21.33 -15.90 -20.00
C ALA A 262 22.38 -17.00 -20.42
N SER A 263 23.49 -17.10 -19.78
CA SER A 263 24.20 -18.40 -19.70
C SER A 263 23.36 -19.45 -18.93
N ILE A 264 22.25 -19.02 -18.36
CA ILE A 264 21.13 -19.80 -17.86
C ILE A 264 20.54 -20.60 -19.04
N ILE A 265 20.42 -21.86 -18.84
CA ILE A 265 19.92 -22.90 -19.73
C ILE A 265 18.65 -22.37 -20.45
N ALA A 266 18.58 -22.53 -21.77
CA ALA A 266 17.47 -22.03 -22.60
C ALA A 266 16.07 -22.48 -22.12
N SER A 267 15.98 -23.55 -21.31
CA SER A 267 14.75 -24.00 -20.65
C SER A 267 14.19 -23.00 -19.62
N ASP A 268 15.03 -22.19 -19.02
CA ASP A 268 14.58 -21.31 -17.93
C ASP A 268 13.88 -20.06 -18.47
N LYS A 269 14.22 -19.61 -19.68
CA LYS A 269 13.55 -18.49 -20.37
C LYS A 269 12.08 -18.74 -20.64
N THR A 270 11.66 -19.99 -20.78
CA THR A 270 10.27 -20.36 -21.02
C THR A 270 9.39 -20.25 -19.78
N THR A 271 10.00 -20.31 -18.59
CA THR A 271 9.31 -20.26 -17.29
C THR A 271 9.48 -18.94 -16.58
N ASN A 272 10.62 -18.27 -16.76
CA ASN A 272 10.93 -17.02 -16.09
C ASN A 272 10.00 -15.89 -16.56
N ILE A 273 9.54 -15.11 -15.62
CA ILE A 273 8.79 -13.89 -15.87
C ILE A 273 9.79 -12.75 -16.03
N ALA A 274 9.67 -12.00 -17.12
CA ALA A 274 10.48 -10.81 -17.34
C ALA A 274 9.93 -9.64 -16.52
N TYR A 275 8.63 -9.40 -16.61
CA TYR A 275 7.97 -8.34 -15.85
C TYR A 275 6.47 -8.63 -15.72
N TYR A 276 5.84 -7.91 -14.80
CA TYR A 276 4.41 -7.83 -14.65
C TYR A 276 3.94 -6.48 -15.16
N ASP A 277 2.90 -6.47 -15.99
CA ASP A 277 2.21 -5.24 -16.45
C ASP A 277 0.81 -5.23 -15.83
N GLN A 278 0.47 -4.12 -15.18
CA GLN A 278 -0.75 -4.02 -14.39
C GLN A 278 -1.57 -2.81 -14.83
N VAL A 279 -2.89 -2.99 -14.88
CA VAL A 279 -3.84 -1.92 -15.21
C VAL A 279 -5.05 -2.02 -14.29
N ASN A 280 -5.41 -0.91 -13.67
CA ASN A 280 -6.59 -0.80 -12.82
C ASN A 280 -7.58 0.24 -13.37
N TYR A 281 -8.86 -0.08 -13.28
CA TYR A 281 -9.98 0.81 -13.58
C TYR A 281 -11.00 0.74 -12.46
N SER A 282 -11.37 1.88 -11.91
CA SER A 282 -12.31 1.95 -10.82
C SER A 282 -13.33 3.07 -10.98
N ILE A 283 -14.54 2.85 -10.47
CA ILE A 283 -15.60 3.84 -10.38
C ILE A 283 -16.34 3.66 -9.06
N ALA A 284 -16.66 4.76 -8.41
CA ALA A 284 -17.57 4.78 -7.27
C ALA A 284 -18.66 5.82 -7.43
N PHE A 285 -19.78 5.55 -6.78
CA PHE A 285 -20.94 6.42 -6.74
C PHE A 285 -21.47 6.54 -5.30
N ALA A 286 -21.47 7.76 -4.77
CA ALA A 286 -22.10 8.09 -3.49
C ALA A 286 -23.61 8.29 -3.69
N ALA A 287 -24.39 7.24 -3.46
CA ALA A 287 -25.85 7.27 -3.65
C ALA A 287 -26.56 8.17 -2.61
N SER A 288 -25.97 8.30 -1.41
CA SER A 288 -26.38 9.23 -0.38
C SER A 288 -25.15 9.59 0.49
N ASP A 289 -25.37 10.38 1.55
CA ASP A 289 -24.31 10.71 2.51
C ASP A 289 -23.77 9.47 3.24
N ASP A 290 -24.57 8.41 3.35
CA ASP A 290 -24.25 7.20 4.10
C ASP A 290 -24.03 5.98 3.21
N LEU A 291 -24.47 5.99 1.94
CA LEU A 291 -24.47 4.83 1.06
C LEU A 291 -23.62 5.08 -0.17
N SER A 292 -22.65 4.21 -0.40
CA SER A 292 -21.79 4.22 -1.59
C SER A 292 -21.71 2.85 -2.25
N VAL A 293 -21.49 2.85 -3.55
CA VAL A 293 -21.26 1.64 -4.33
C VAL A 293 -20.03 1.84 -5.22
N SER A 294 -19.33 0.75 -5.54
CA SER A 294 -18.19 0.79 -6.45
C SER A 294 -18.09 -0.44 -7.32
N TYR A 295 -17.40 -0.26 -8.43
CA TYR A 295 -16.90 -1.32 -9.30
C TYR A 295 -15.42 -1.06 -9.56
N GLU A 296 -14.63 -2.10 -9.47
CA GLU A 296 -13.20 -2.04 -9.77
C GLU A 296 -12.77 -3.28 -10.53
N GLN A 297 -11.87 -3.10 -11.49
CA GLN A 297 -11.23 -4.17 -12.24
C GLN A 297 -9.72 -3.94 -12.27
N GLU A 298 -9.00 -4.95 -11.83
CA GLU A 298 -7.56 -5.04 -11.90
C GLU A 298 -7.16 -6.15 -12.86
N LYS A 299 -6.17 -5.88 -13.67
CA LYS A 299 -5.56 -6.82 -14.59
C LYS A 299 -4.06 -6.79 -14.38
N SER A 300 -3.46 -7.96 -14.34
CA SER A 300 -2.02 -8.11 -14.27
C SER A 300 -1.59 -9.23 -15.23
N GLU A 301 -0.63 -8.95 -16.07
CA GLU A 301 -0.09 -9.91 -17.03
C GLU A 301 1.34 -10.29 -16.64
N ALA A 302 1.59 -11.57 -16.45
CA ALA A 302 2.93 -12.10 -16.24
C ALA A 302 3.60 -12.34 -17.61
N VAL A 303 4.44 -11.40 -18.02
CA VAL A 303 5.12 -11.45 -19.32
C VAL A 303 6.36 -12.32 -19.21
N LYS A 304 6.44 -13.35 -20.08
CA LYS A 304 7.55 -14.30 -20.06
C LYS A 304 8.81 -13.71 -20.71
N GLN A 305 9.98 -14.14 -20.25
CA GLN A 305 11.27 -13.76 -20.81
C GLN A 305 11.44 -14.25 -22.27
N ASP A 306 10.84 -15.38 -22.60
CA ASP A 306 10.79 -15.89 -23.96
C ASP A 306 9.49 -15.38 -24.64
N ASN A 307 9.62 -14.49 -25.60
CA ASN A 307 8.52 -13.89 -26.34
C ASN A 307 7.67 -14.89 -27.16
N ASP A 308 8.16 -16.09 -27.38
CA ASP A 308 7.41 -17.17 -28.05
C ASP A 308 6.44 -17.88 -27.08
N GLN A 309 6.53 -17.60 -25.78
CA GLN A 309 5.64 -18.14 -24.76
C GLN A 309 4.43 -17.23 -24.55
N THR A 310 3.28 -17.87 -24.36
CA THR A 310 2.04 -17.13 -24.08
C THR A 310 2.08 -16.58 -22.65
N SER A 311 1.93 -15.27 -22.52
CA SER A 311 1.67 -14.62 -21.23
C SER A 311 0.31 -15.00 -20.67
N VAL A 312 0.16 -14.98 -19.38
CA VAL A 312 -1.13 -15.23 -18.72
C VAL A 312 -1.56 -13.98 -17.98
N GLU A 313 -2.74 -13.45 -18.35
CA GLU A 313 -3.40 -12.35 -17.66
C GLU A 313 -4.22 -12.91 -16.49
N GLN A 314 -3.94 -12.46 -15.27
CA GLN A 314 -4.84 -12.55 -14.14
C GLN A 314 -5.77 -11.34 -14.17
N LYS A 315 -7.06 -11.57 -13.95
CA LYS A 315 -8.05 -10.51 -13.91
C LYS A 315 -8.89 -10.63 -12.65
N SER A 316 -8.98 -9.56 -11.89
CA SER A 316 -9.77 -9.45 -10.67
C SER A 316 -10.80 -8.35 -10.81
N THR A 317 -12.06 -8.61 -10.44
CA THR A 317 -13.15 -7.62 -10.48
C THR A 317 -13.91 -7.65 -9.17
N ALA A 318 -14.34 -6.50 -8.67
CA ALA A 318 -15.22 -6.43 -7.52
C ALA A 318 -16.40 -5.46 -7.74
N VAL A 319 -17.57 -5.84 -7.23
CA VAL A 319 -18.71 -4.96 -7.01
C VAL A 319 -18.92 -4.84 -5.52
N GLN A 320 -19.01 -3.61 -5.00
CA GLN A 320 -19.06 -3.37 -3.59
C GLN A 320 -20.15 -2.35 -3.22
N ILE A 321 -20.65 -2.50 -2.01
CA ILE A 321 -21.56 -1.56 -1.39
C ILE A 321 -21.10 -1.33 0.06
N ALA A 322 -21.09 -0.08 0.49
CA ALA A 322 -20.79 0.31 1.86
C ALA A 322 -21.86 1.25 2.42
N TYR A 323 -22.27 0.99 3.64
CA TYR A 323 -23.19 1.83 4.40
C TYR A 323 -22.55 2.26 5.71
N THR A 324 -22.42 3.57 5.91
CA THR A 324 -21.79 4.14 7.10
C THR A 324 -22.85 4.72 8.03
N MET A 325 -22.79 4.34 9.29
CA MET A 325 -23.72 4.78 10.34
C MET A 325 -22.93 5.18 11.60
N GLY A 326 -22.72 6.48 11.76
CA GLY A 326 -21.87 6.99 12.84
C GLY A 326 -20.41 6.50 12.70
N GLY A 327 -19.87 5.86 13.73
CA GLY A 327 -18.52 5.27 13.72
C GLY A 327 -18.44 3.85 13.16
N MET A 328 -19.53 3.31 12.59
CA MET A 328 -19.58 1.97 12.05
C MET A 328 -19.80 1.99 10.53
N THR A 329 -19.07 1.17 9.80
CA THR A 329 -19.30 0.89 8.38
C THR A 329 -19.61 -0.57 8.16
N LEU A 330 -20.71 -0.85 7.47
CA LEU A 330 -21.10 -2.16 6.97
C LEU A 330 -20.78 -2.23 5.48
N ALA A 331 -19.99 -3.19 5.07
CA ALA A 331 -19.62 -3.38 3.67
C ALA A 331 -19.93 -4.79 3.19
N LEU A 332 -20.35 -4.90 1.93
CA LEU A 332 -20.47 -6.15 1.19
C LEU A 332 -19.66 -6.03 -0.09
N SER A 333 -18.76 -6.97 -0.30
CA SER A 333 -17.94 -7.09 -1.50
C SER A 333 -18.20 -8.44 -2.16
N HIS A 334 -18.35 -8.43 -3.48
CA HIS A 334 -18.32 -9.64 -4.30
C HIS A 334 -17.24 -9.47 -5.37
N ALA A 335 -16.22 -10.32 -5.30
CA ALA A 335 -15.07 -10.31 -6.19
C ALA A 335 -15.01 -11.62 -6.98
N SER A 336 -14.58 -11.52 -8.24
CA SER A 336 -14.28 -12.65 -9.13
C SER A 336 -12.87 -12.51 -9.66
N HIS A 337 -12.13 -13.59 -9.62
CA HIS A 337 -10.74 -13.67 -10.04
C HIS A 337 -10.58 -14.76 -11.10
N ASP A 338 -10.06 -14.37 -12.25
CA ASP A 338 -9.73 -15.26 -13.37
C ASP A 338 -8.22 -15.49 -13.42
N ASN A 339 -7.79 -16.73 -13.64
CA ASN A 339 -6.39 -17.15 -13.78
C ASN A 339 -5.52 -16.79 -12.56
N VAL A 340 -6.02 -17.07 -11.37
CA VAL A 340 -5.34 -16.83 -10.08
C VAL A 340 -3.92 -17.37 -10.09
N GLY A 341 -2.96 -16.53 -9.64
CA GLY A 341 -1.54 -16.86 -9.65
C GLY A 341 -0.97 -17.05 -11.06
N TYR A 342 -1.59 -16.43 -12.07
CA TYR A 342 -1.22 -16.54 -13.48
C TYR A 342 -1.32 -17.98 -14.03
N VAL A 343 -2.24 -18.77 -13.48
CA VAL A 343 -2.48 -20.15 -13.93
C VAL A 343 -3.79 -20.20 -14.69
N THR A 344 -3.72 -20.52 -15.97
CA THR A 344 -4.90 -20.58 -16.86
C THR A 344 -5.99 -21.49 -16.30
N GLY A 345 -7.17 -20.92 -16.12
CA GLY A 345 -8.37 -21.62 -15.67
C GLY A 345 -8.45 -21.86 -14.14
N GLU A 346 -7.51 -21.32 -13.36
CA GLU A 346 -7.63 -21.23 -11.90
C GLU A 346 -8.51 -20.01 -11.58
N ASN A 347 -9.80 -20.23 -11.41
CA ASN A 347 -10.77 -19.17 -11.14
C ASN A 347 -11.30 -19.27 -9.72
N GLN A 348 -11.60 -18.11 -9.12
CA GLN A 348 -12.11 -18.01 -7.78
C GLN A 348 -13.10 -16.85 -7.63
N ASP A 349 -14.15 -17.09 -6.84
CA ASP A 349 -15.09 -16.05 -6.42
C ASP A 349 -15.03 -15.88 -4.90
N GLN A 350 -15.18 -14.63 -4.47
CA GLN A 350 -15.23 -14.27 -3.08
C GLN A 350 -16.44 -13.40 -2.78
N THR A 351 -17.14 -13.71 -1.69
CA THR A 351 -18.15 -12.81 -1.13
C THR A 351 -17.79 -12.52 0.31
N LEU A 352 -17.62 -11.26 0.62
CA LEU A 352 -17.18 -10.80 1.93
C LEU A 352 -18.17 -9.81 2.51
N LEU A 353 -18.61 -10.07 3.75
CA LEU A 353 -19.33 -9.12 4.58
C LEU A 353 -18.38 -8.61 5.67
N ALA A 354 -18.25 -7.29 5.79
CA ALA A 354 -17.40 -6.65 6.79
C ALA A 354 -18.19 -5.65 7.63
N VAL A 355 -17.86 -5.61 8.92
CA VAL A 355 -18.30 -4.56 9.85
C VAL A 355 -17.05 -3.93 10.44
N THR A 356 -16.82 -2.66 10.16
CA THR A 356 -15.68 -1.90 10.67
C THR A 356 -16.14 -0.86 11.68
N MET A 357 -15.46 -0.76 12.79
CA MET A 357 -15.65 0.24 13.82
C MET A 357 -14.33 0.98 14.06
N ALA A 358 -14.38 2.31 14.08
CA ALA A 358 -13.27 3.17 14.47
C ALA A 358 -13.53 3.75 15.87
N PHE A 359 -12.50 3.88 16.70
CA PHE A 359 -12.57 4.39 18.07
C PHE A 359 -11.30 5.17 18.45
#